data_50e8335caf6a891c0f7131eb0fe0cd44
#
_entry.id   50e8335caf6a891c0f7131eb0fe0cd44
#
_cell.length_a   1.000
_cell.length_b   1.000
_cell.length_c   1.000
_cell.angle_alpha   90.00
_cell.angle_beta   90.00
_cell.angle_gamma   90.00
#
_symmetry.space_group_name_H-M   'P 1'
#
loop_
_entity.id
_entity.type
_entity.pdbx_description
1 polymer ?
#
loop_
_entity_poly.entity_id
_entity_poly.type
_entity_poly.pdbx_seq_one_letter_code
_entity_poly.pdbx_strand_id
1 'polypeptide(L)'
;MSKARLVITAVTVEKRPVSEVAQAYGVARSWVYELLARYQAEGEAAFEPRSRRPKTSPTAISDDAADLIIRLRKDLAGQGLDAGPQTIAWHLQHHHQLNVSAATVSRYLTRAGLVTPAPAKRPKSSYIRFEADMPNERWQSDFTHYPLASGPDTEILTWLDDHSRYALSVTAHDRVTGPAVLMAFRGACEQHGAPASTLTDNGMVFTTRLSGGKGGRNALEHELRRLGVKQKNGKPNHPQTQGKVERFQQTMKNWLRAQPAQPVTIPELQTLLDAFASIYNTQRPHRSLPGRATPATAYAARPKAVPGDRSADTHDRVRTDRIDATGLVTLRHNGRLHHIGIGRPHAGTRVLLLVQDLHIRVINADTGELIRELTLNPGKTYQPTGKPSGWPKKTPRPLRGFAVSSMSCDITVVAGVWFEPT
;
A
#
# COMPACT_ATOMS: atom_id res chain seq x y z
N MET A 1 30.43 7.03 -44.75
CA MET A 1 29.35 7.05 -45.77
C MET A 1 28.37 5.95 -45.44
N SER A 2 27.03 6.18 -45.49
CA SER A 2 26.06 5.14 -45.12
C SER A 2 25.99 4.05 -46.23
N LYS A 3 25.71 2.80 -45.84
CA LYS A 3 25.54 1.66 -46.76
C LYS A 3 24.48 1.97 -47.84
N ALA A 4 23.40 2.67 -47.47
CA ALA A 4 22.35 3.09 -48.38
C ALA A 4 22.88 4.04 -49.45
N ARG A 5 23.73 5.00 -49.11
CA ARG A 5 24.32 5.95 -50.07
C ARG A 5 25.26 5.24 -51.05
N LEU A 6 26.10 4.30 -50.56
CA LEU A 6 26.97 3.49 -51.42
C LEU A 6 26.19 2.65 -52.45
N VAL A 7 25.09 2.02 -52.01
CA VAL A 7 24.21 1.22 -52.88
C VAL A 7 23.56 2.10 -53.96
N ILE A 8 23.07 3.27 -53.60
CA ILE A 8 22.47 4.21 -54.58
C ILE A 8 23.54 4.67 -55.58
N THR A 9 24.74 5.08 -55.14
CA THR A 9 25.82 5.50 -56.03
C THR A 9 26.22 4.38 -56.97
N ALA A 10 26.36 3.14 -56.49
CA ALA A 10 26.69 2.00 -57.34
C ALA A 10 25.63 1.74 -58.43
N VAL A 11 24.36 1.92 -58.15
CA VAL A 11 23.28 1.71 -59.16
C VAL A 11 23.12 2.92 -60.06
N THR A 12 23.09 4.13 -59.52
CA THR A 12 22.70 5.35 -60.27
C THR A 12 23.86 5.98 -61.01
N VAL A 13 25.08 6.00 -60.40
CA VAL A 13 26.26 6.64 -60.98
C VAL A 13 27.12 5.60 -61.72
N GLU A 14 27.44 4.48 -61.03
CA GLU A 14 28.30 3.43 -61.61
C GLU A 14 27.55 2.52 -62.58
N LYS A 15 26.20 2.65 -62.68
CA LYS A 15 25.32 1.88 -63.61
C LYS A 15 25.41 0.36 -63.42
N ARG A 16 25.77 -0.11 -62.22
CA ARG A 16 25.87 -1.56 -61.94
C ARG A 16 24.47 -2.18 -61.83
N PRO A 17 24.30 -3.43 -62.30
CA PRO A 17 23.03 -4.13 -62.14
C PRO A 17 22.63 -4.31 -60.67
N VAL A 18 21.33 -4.13 -60.35
CA VAL A 18 20.81 -4.26 -58.98
C VAL A 18 21.14 -5.63 -58.37
N SER A 19 21.15 -6.69 -59.16
CA SER A 19 21.51 -8.04 -58.69
C SER A 19 22.93 -8.13 -58.17
N GLU A 20 23.88 -7.51 -58.88
CA GLU A 20 25.29 -7.48 -58.53
C GLU A 20 25.53 -6.59 -57.30
N VAL A 21 24.92 -5.43 -57.24
CA VAL A 21 24.99 -4.51 -56.10
C VAL A 21 24.41 -5.16 -54.86
N ALA A 22 23.25 -5.84 -54.98
CA ALA A 22 22.63 -6.53 -53.85
C ALA A 22 23.55 -7.62 -53.27
N GLN A 23 24.21 -8.37 -54.15
CA GLN A 23 25.17 -9.40 -53.73
C GLN A 23 26.44 -8.79 -53.11
N ALA A 24 27.03 -7.78 -53.76
CA ALA A 24 28.24 -7.11 -53.27
C ALA A 24 28.11 -6.45 -51.90
N TYR A 25 26.94 -5.85 -51.68
CA TYR A 25 26.68 -5.16 -50.37
C TYR A 25 25.93 -6.02 -49.34
N GLY A 26 25.59 -7.29 -49.68
CA GLY A 26 24.91 -8.21 -48.76
C GLY A 26 23.54 -7.72 -48.35
N VAL A 27 22.70 -7.24 -49.33
CA VAL A 27 21.35 -6.75 -49.11
C VAL A 27 20.36 -7.45 -50.03
N ALA A 28 19.07 -7.47 -49.66
CA ALA A 28 18.04 -8.03 -50.51
C ALA A 28 17.78 -7.13 -51.76
N ARG A 29 17.53 -7.71 -52.94
CA ARG A 29 17.20 -6.96 -54.14
C ARG A 29 15.97 -6.08 -53.94
N SER A 30 14.94 -6.57 -53.24
CA SER A 30 13.76 -5.79 -52.91
C SER A 30 14.08 -4.52 -52.14
N TRP A 31 15.00 -4.59 -51.18
CA TRP A 31 15.46 -3.43 -50.42
C TRP A 31 16.17 -2.41 -51.33
N VAL A 32 16.95 -2.84 -52.33
CA VAL A 32 17.61 -1.94 -53.27
C VAL A 32 16.57 -1.23 -54.11
N TYR A 33 15.54 -1.93 -54.64
CA TYR A 33 14.46 -1.32 -55.39
C TYR A 33 13.65 -0.33 -54.57
N GLU A 34 13.32 -0.68 -53.32
CA GLU A 34 12.65 0.24 -52.38
C GLU A 34 13.47 1.50 -52.13
N LEU A 35 14.77 1.33 -51.90
CA LEU A 35 15.68 2.44 -51.68
C LEU A 35 15.81 3.35 -52.90
N LEU A 36 15.88 2.78 -54.10
CA LEU A 36 15.89 3.51 -55.37
C LEU A 36 14.60 4.33 -55.60
N ALA A 37 13.44 3.70 -55.40
CA ALA A 37 12.15 4.38 -55.49
C ALA A 37 12.05 5.54 -54.50
N ARG A 38 12.54 5.33 -53.27
CA ARG A 38 12.62 6.37 -52.25
C ARG A 38 13.56 7.51 -52.65
N TYR A 39 14.73 7.17 -53.17
CA TYR A 39 15.70 8.19 -53.61
C TYR A 39 15.18 9.03 -54.75
N GLN A 40 14.45 8.40 -55.71
CA GLN A 40 13.78 9.12 -56.81
C GLN A 40 12.70 10.08 -56.32
N ALA A 41 11.96 9.71 -55.26
CA ALA A 41 10.88 10.52 -54.68
C ALA A 41 11.35 11.60 -53.72
N GLU A 42 12.35 11.33 -52.90
CA GLU A 42 12.73 12.13 -51.74
C GLU A 42 14.17 12.69 -51.80
N GLY A 43 14.96 12.32 -52.83
CA GLY A 43 16.35 12.73 -52.97
C GLY A 43 17.23 12.26 -51.77
N GLU A 44 18.09 13.11 -51.31
CA GLU A 44 19.02 12.86 -50.18
C GLU A 44 18.29 12.50 -48.87
N ALA A 45 17.05 12.94 -48.68
CA ALA A 45 16.23 12.60 -47.51
C ALA A 45 15.92 11.10 -47.40
N ALA A 46 16.05 10.36 -48.53
CA ALA A 46 15.91 8.91 -48.56
C ALA A 46 16.93 8.16 -47.66
N PHE A 47 18.05 8.77 -47.35
CA PHE A 47 19.08 8.19 -46.50
C PHE A 47 18.85 8.35 -45.00
N GLU A 48 17.92 9.24 -44.63
CA GLU A 48 17.55 9.43 -43.24
C GLU A 48 16.76 8.23 -42.70
N PRO A 49 17.06 7.76 -41.48
CA PRO A 49 16.33 6.65 -40.88
C PRO A 49 14.85 7.04 -40.65
N ARG A 50 13.93 6.29 -41.25
CA ARG A 50 12.50 6.49 -40.99
C ARG A 50 12.13 5.94 -39.63
N SER A 51 11.21 6.63 -38.97
CA SER A 51 10.62 6.14 -37.72
C SER A 51 9.94 4.77 -37.94
N ARG A 52 10.30 3.78 -37.11
CA ARG A 52 9.63 2.47 -37.11
C ARG A 52 8.33 2.49 -36.33
N ARG A 53 7.92 3.65 -35.83
CA ARG A 53 6.70 3.80 -35.05
C ARG A 53 5.50 3.58 -35.97
N PRO A 54 4.52 2.76 -35.54
CA PRO A 54 3.26 2.61 -36.29
C PRO A 54 2.60 3.96 -36.54
N LYS A 55 2.07 4.16 -37.75
CA LYS A 55 1.38 5.40 -38.15
C LYS A 55 0.04 5.54 -37.44
N THR A 56 -0.59 4.44 -37.06
CA THR A 56 -1.87 4.38 -36.36
C THR A 56 -1.73 3.64 -35.02
N SER A 57 -2.55 3.98 -34.06
CA SER A 57 -2.65 3.29 -32.77
C SER A 57 -4.13 2.94 -32.52
N PRO A 58 -4.60 1.76 -33.00
CA PRO A 58 -6.01 1.38 -32.85
C PRO A 58 -6.53 1.33 -31.42
N THR A 59 -5.61 1.18 -30.46
CA THR A 59 -5.91 1.14 -29.02
C THR A 59 -5.73 2.50 -28.33
N ALA A 60 -5.53 3.58 -29.07
CA ALA A 60 -5.48 4.92 -28.49
C ALA A 60 -6.87 5.29 -27.93
N ILE A 61 -6.89 6.00 -26.80
CA ILE A 61 -8.12 6.60 -26.31
C ILE A 61 -8.57 7.72 -27.25
N SER A 62 -9.87 8.03 -27.26
CA SER A 62 -10.41 9.13 -28.05
C SER A 62 -9.84 10.49 -27.61
N ASP A 63 -9.90 11.48 -28.47
CA ASP A 63 -9.46 12.84 -28.17
C ASP A 63 -10.31 13.44 -27.05
N ASP A 64 -11.62 13.18 -27.02
CA ASP A 64 -12.52 13.61 -25.94
C ASP A 64 -12.09 13.05 -24.56
N ALA A 65 -11.66 11.78 -24.52
CA ALA A 65 -11.16 11.17 -23.29
C ALA A 65 -9.81 11.78 -22.87
N ALA A 66 -8.96 12.14 -23.85
CA ALA A 66 -7.70 12.82 -23.58
C ALA A 66 -7.93 14.24 -23.02
N ASP A 67 -8.86 15.00 -23.60
CA ASP A 67 -9.25 16.33 -23.12
C ASP A 67 -9.87 16.27 -21.72
N LEU A 68 -10.69 15.26 -21.47
CA LEU A 68 -11.28 15.03 -20.14
C LEU A 68 -10.19 14.75 -19.08
N ILE A 69 -9.15 13.96 -19.42
CA ILE A 69 -8.01 13.73 -18.53
C ILE A 69 -7.33 15.06 -18.16
N ILE A 70 -7.12 15.93 -19.14
CA ILE A 70 -6.48 17.23 -18.93
C ILE A 70 -7.35 18.14 -18.09
N ARG A 71 -8.65 18.19 -18.34
CA ARG A 71 -9.62 18.97 -17.55
C ARG A 71 -9.62 18.49 -16.09
N LEU A 72 -9.85 17.19 -15.85
CA LEU A 72 -9.84 16.62 -14.51
C LEU A 72 -8.53 16.93 -13.75
N ARG A 73 -7.39 16.90 -14.45
CA ARG A 73 -6.09 17.27 -13.83
C ARG A 73 -6.09 18.72 -13.34
N LYS A 74 -6.59 19.65 -14.17
CA LYS A 74 -6.61 21.08 -13.84
C LYS A 74 -7.64 21.37 -12.73
N ASP A 75 -8.83 20.82 -12.85
CA ASP A 75 -9.92 21.05 -11.90
C ASP A 75 -9.59 20.52 -10.50
N LEU A 76 -9.15 19.27 -10.40
CA LEU A 76 -8.75 18.69 -9.13
C LEU A 76 -7.55 19.41 -8.50
N ALA A 77 -6.55 19.79 -9.32
CA ALA A 77 -5.41 20.55 -8.82
C ALA A 77 -5.82 21.97 -8.38
N GLY A 78 -6.71 22.63 -9.13
CA GLY A 78 -7.26 23.93 -8.79
C GLY A 78 -8.05 23.91 -7.48
N GLN A 79 -8.72 22.80 -7.18
CA GLN A 79 -9.44 22.58 -5.91
C GLN A 79 -8.51 22.10 -4.77
N GLY A 80 -7.19 21.99 -5.00
CA GLY A 80 -6.24 21.49 -3.99
C GLY A 80 -6.38 20.00 -3.67
N LEU A 81 -7.10 19.23 -4.51
CA LEU A 81 -7.31 17.80 -4.36
C LEU A 81 -6.22 16.97 -5.07
N ASP A 82 -6.19 15.67 -4.76
CA ASP A 82 -5.27 14.75 -5.45
C ASP A 82 -5.62 14.66 -6.95
N ALA A 83 -4.74 15.13 -7.80
CA ALA A 83 -4.89 15.13 -9.25
C ALA A 83 -3.88 14.19 -9.94
N GLY A 84 -3.47 13.11 -9.27
CA GLY A 84 -2.53 12.11 -9.81
C GLY A 84 -3.19 11.17 -10.83
N PRO A 85 -2.39 10.48 -11.69
CA PRO A 85 -2.92 9.60 -12.73
C PRO A 85 -3.89 8.55 -12.22
N GLN A 86 -3.66 8.08 -11.02
CA GLN A 86 -4.49 7.05 -10.41
C GLN A 86 -5.83 7.61 -9.91
N THR A 87 -5.86 8.83 -9.38
CA THR A 87 -7.09 9.51 -8.96
C THR A 87 -7.93 9.85 -10.19
N ILE A 88 -7.29 10.37 -11.23
CA ILE A 88 -7.98 10.69 -12.49
C ILE A 88 -8.57 9.42 -13.13
N ALA A 89 -7.84 8.30 -13.17
CA ALA A 89 -8.36 7.03 -13.68
C ALA A 89 -9.59 6.56 -12.89
N TRP A 90 -9.60 6.75 -11.57
CA TRP A 90 -10.76 6.46 -10.73
C TRP A 90 -11.95 7.36 -11.09
N HIS A 91 -11.75 8.68 -11.25
CA HIS A 91 -12.82 9.61 -11.64
C HIS A 91 -13.39 9.27 -13.03
N LEU A 92 -12.52 8.93 -13.99
CA LEU A 92 -12.95 8.51 -15.34
C LEU A 92 -13.88 7.29 -15.26
N GLN A 93 -13.52 6.30 -14.43
CA GLN A 93 -14.32 5.09 -14.28
C GLN A 93 -15.65 5.35 -13.56
N HIS A 94 -15.64 6.09 -12.43
CA HIS A 94 -16.80 6.20 -11.55
C HIS A 94 -17.79 7.28 -11.98
N HIS A 95 -17.32 8.36 -12.60
CA HIS A 95 -18.18 9.49 -12.98
C HIS A 95 -18.43 9.57 -14.49
N HIS A 96 -17.54 9.00 -15.30
CA HIS A 96 -17.63 9.08 -16.76
C HIS A 96 -17.73 7.71 -17.43
N GLN A 97 -17.72 6.61 -16.67
CA GLN A 97 -17.79 5.21 -17.16
C GLN A 97 -16.69 4.87 -18.20
N LEU A 98 -15.57 5.60 -18.15
CA LEU A 98 -14.43 5.41 -19.04
C LEU A 98 -13.34 4.59 -18.31
N ASN A 99 -13.07 3.39 -18.82
CA ASN A 99 -12.03 2.53 -18.25
C ASN A 99 -10.68 2.82 -18.89
N VAL A 100 -9.92 3.75 -18.30
CA VAL A 100 -8.59 4.15 -18.75
C VAL A 100 -7.56 3.81 -17.67
N SER A 101 -6.51 3.09 -18.05
CA SER A 101 -5.46 2.73 -17.09
C SER A 101 -4.69 3.96 -16.60
N ALA A 102 -4.25 3.94 -15.32
CA ALA A 102 -3.44 5.01 -14.75
C ALA A 102 -2.12 5.24 -15.52
N ALA A 103 -1.57 4.20 -16.17
CA ALA A 103 -0.39 4.32 -17.01
C ALA A 103 -0.69 5.12 -18.28
N THR A 104 -1.86 4.93 -18.88
CA THR A 104 -2.33 5.72 -20.03
C THR A 104 -2.54 7.17 -19.61
N VAL A 105 -3.28 7.42 -18.52
CA VAL A 105 -3.46 8.77 -17.97
C VAL A 105 -2.10 9.46 -17.75
N SER A 106 -1.13 8.76 -17.14
CA SER A 106 0.21 9.30 -16.89
C SER A 106 0.90 9.74 -18.19
N ARG A 107 0.80 8.93 -19.27
CA ARG A 107 1.39 9.26 -20.58
C ARG A 107 0.78 10.52 -21.18
N TYR A 108 -0.54 10.67 -21.10
CA TYR A 108 -1.23 11.85 -21.63
C TYR A 108 -0.90 13.10 -20.82
N LEU A 109 -0.87 13.03 -19.48
CA LEU A 109 -0.46 14.13 -18.62
C LEU A 109 1.00 14.56 -18.87
N THR A 110 1.90 13.59 -19.08
CA THR A 110 3.31 13.89 -19.41
C THR A 110 3.42 14.56 -20.76
N ARG A 111 2.69 14.08 -21.76
CA ARG A 111 2.64 14.71 -23.10
C ARG A 111 2.09 16.13 -23.06
N ALA A 112 1.11 16.38 -22.20
CA ALA A 112 0.54 17.72 -21.99
C ALA A 112 1.42 18.64 -21.10
N GLY A 113 2.60 18.19 -20.65
CA GLY A 113 3.49 18.99 -19.79
C GLY A 113 2.98 19.18 -18.34
N LEU A 114 1.95 18.42 -17.93
CA LEU A 114 1.31 18.56 -16.62
C LEU A 114 1.92 17.69 -15.52
N VAL A 115 3.09 17.11 -15.78
CA VAL A 115 3.84 16.29 -14.82
C VAL A 115 5.19 16.92 -14.56
N THR A 116 5.43 17.34 -13.31
CA THR A 116 6.75 17.78 -12.86
C THR A 116 7.51 16.59 -12.28
N PRO A 117 8.66 16.20 -12.85
CA PRO A 117 9.49 15.15 -12.29
C PRO A 117 9.94 15.49 -10.86
N ALA A 118 9.82 14.53 -9.95
CA ALA A 118 10.30 14.68 -8.57
C ALA A 118 11.26 13.53 -8.22
N PRO A 119 12.52 13.56 -8.68
CA PRO A 119 13.46 12.44 -8.54
C PRO A 119 13.84 12.13 -7.09
N ALA A 120 13.71 13.09 -6.17
CA ALA A 120 13.99 12.90 -4.74
C ALA A 120 12.96 12.02 -4.00
N LYS A 121 11.85 11.64 -4.63
CA LYS A 121 10.85 10.76 -4.01
C LYS A 121 11.37 9.32 -3.92
N ARG A 122 11.53 8.83 -2.70
CA ARG A 122 11.94 7.43 -2.46
C ARG A 122 10.90 6.42 -3.01
N PRO A 123 11.35 5.25 -3.50
CA PRO A 123 10.45 4.17 -3.91
C PRO A 123 9.54 3.72 -2.77
N LYS A 124 8.28 3.41 -3.07
CA LYS A 124 7.27 3.00 -2.07
C LYS A 124 7.60 1.68 -1.35
N SER A 125 8.37 0.80 -1.98
CA SER A 125 8.81 -0.49 -1.43
C SER A 125 9.71 -0.37 -0.19
N SER A 126 10.26 0.82 0.09
CA SER A 126 11.14 1.06 1.24
C SER A 126 10.39 1.32 2.57
N TYR A 127 9.07 1.34 2.57
CA TYR A 127 8.27 1.65 3.77
C TYR A 127 7.51 0.42 4.27
N ILE A 128 7.80 0.00 5.49
CA ILE A 128 6.95 -0.95 6.22
C ILE A 128 5.70 -0.20 6.68
N ARG A 129 4.52 -0.64 6.24
CA ARG A 129 3.25 -0.03 6.63
C ARG A 129 2.68 -0.76 7.83
N PHE A 130 2.48 -0.02 8.91
CA PHE A 130 1.68 -0.47 10.04
C PHE A 130 0.26 0.04 9.86
N GLU A 131 -0.70 -0.85 9.77
CA GLU A 131 -2.11 -0.52 9.56
C GLU A 131 -2.96 -1.30 10.55
N ALA A 132 -3.97 -0.64 11.13
CA ALA A 132 -4.97 -1.31 11.95
C ALA A 132 -5.83 -2.22 11.08
N ASP A 133 -6.25 -3.36 11.59
CA ASP A 133 -7.00 -4.34 10.81
C ASP A 133 -8.50 -3.97 10.71
N MET A 134 -9.02 -3.20 11.65
CA MET A 134 -10.43 -2.83 11.75
C MET A 134 -10.64 -1.34 12.01
N PRO A 135 -11.78 -0.77 11.55
CA PRO A 135 -12.20 0.56 11.98
C PRO A 135 -12.29 0.62 13.53
N ASN A 136 -11.99 1.77 14.10
CA ASN A 136 -11.90 2.01 15.54
C ASN A 136 -10.87 1.16 16.30
N GLU A 137 -10.07 0.36 15.62
CA GLU A 137 -8.97 -0.36 16.29
C GLU A 137 -7.92 0.59 16.82
N ARG A 138 -7.65 1.65 16.05
CA ARG A 138 -6.72 2.69 16.43
C ARG A 138 -7.10 4.02 15.81
N TRP A 139 -7.23 5.02 16.67
CA TRP A 139 -7.33 6.40 16.23
C TRP A 139 -5.97 7.08 16.34
N GLN A 140 -5.57 7.80 15.30
CA GLN A 140 -4.40 8.68 15.36
C GLN A 140 -4.85 10.11 15.61
N SER A 141 -4.12 10.84 16.44
CA SER A 141 -4.36 12.27 16.65
C SER A 141 -3.06 13.05 16.65
N ASP A 142 -3.16 14.22 16.06
CA ASP A 142 -2.10 15.21 15.99
C ASP A 142 -2.72 16.57 15.72
N PHE A 143 -2.00 17.65 15.97
CA PHE A 143 -2.44 18.98 15.60
C PHE A 143 -1.41 19.69 14.70
N THR A 144 -1.88 20.67 13.95
CA THR A 144 -1.03 21.39 13.01
C THR A 144 -1.43 22.86 12.95
N HIS A 145 -0.48 23.71 12.63
CA HIS A 145 -0.69 25.16 12.52
C HIS A 145 -1.28 25.57 11.17
N TYR A 146 -2.17 26.56 11.20
CA TYR A 146 -2.70 27.22 10.01
C TYR A 146 -2.95 28.72 10.30
N PRO A 147 -2.31 29.63 9.54
CA PRO A 147 -2.50 31.06 9.74
C PRO A 147 -3.84 31.50 9.14
N LEU A 148 -4.57 32.34 9.86
CA LEU A 148 -5.74 33.05 9.34
C LEU A 148 -5.31 34.21 8.41
N ALA A 149 -6.16 34.62 7.51
CA ALA A 149 -5.93 35.77 6.64
C ALA A 149 -5.78 37.08 7.44
N SER A 150 -6.34 37.16 8.65
CA SER A 150 -6.17 38.25 9.61
C SER A 150 -4.79 38.30 10.30
N GLY A 151 -3.95 37.28 10.10
CA GLY A 151 -2.59 37.18 10.63
C GLY A 151 -2.36 36.22 11.80
N PRO A 152 -3.29 36.01 12.76
CA PRO A 152 -3.08 35.08 13.86
C PRO A 152 -2.88 33.63 13.37
N ASP A 153 -1.93 32.92 14.00
CA ASP A 153 -1.75 31.48 13.79
C ASP A 153 -2.77 30.71 14.63
N THR A 154 -3.35 29.69 14.04
CA THR A 154 -4.33 28.80 14.69
C THR A 154 -3.86 27.37 14.65
N GLU A 155 -4.41 26.52 15.50
CA GLU A 155 -4.08 25.11 15.57
C GLU A 155 -5.32 24.27 15.19
N ILE A 156 -5.11 23.31 14.28
CA ILE A 156 -6.15 22.37 13.83
C ILE A 156 -5.84 21.01 14.44
N LEU A 157 -6.72 20.54 15.31
CA LEU A 157 -6.67 19.20 15.92
C LEU A 157 -7.40 18.20 15.04
N THR A 158 -6.79 17.04 14.81
CA THR A 158 -7.36 15.97 13.98
C THR A 158 -7.43 14.65 14.74
N TRP A 159 -8.56 13.97 14.64
CA TRP A 159 -8.70 12.54 14.96
C TRP A 159 -8.98 11.75 13.69
N LEU A 160 -8.14 10.76 13.40
CA LEU A 160 -8.18 9.97 12.15
C LEU A 160 -8.21 8.48 12.49
N ASP A 161 -9.12 7.75 11.86
CA ASP A 161 -9.12 6.28 11.94
C ASP A 161 -7.94 5.67 11.16
N ASP A 162 -7.15 4.84 11.83
CA ASP A 162 -5.93 4.26 11.26
C ASP A 162 -6.20 3.25 10.14
N HIS A 163 -7.32 2.52 10.20
CA HIS A 163 -7.71 1.53 9.20
C HIS A 163 -8.25 2.18 7.94
N SER A 164 -9.32 2.94 8.08
CA SER A 164 -10.09 3.51 6.97
C SER A 164 -9.57 4.85 6.48
N ARG A 165 -8.72 5.53 7.25
CA ARG A 165 -8.32 6.93 7.04
C ARG A 165 -9.48 7.91 7.22
N TYR A 166 -10.59 7.50 7.80
CA TYR A 166 -11.75 8.34 8.05
C TYR A 166 -11.39 9.47 9.02
N ALA A 167 -11.65 10.70 8.63
CA ALA A 167 -11.52 11.86 9.50
C ALA A 167 -12.71 11.89 10.47
N LEU A 168 -12.46 11.51 11.71
CA LEU A 168 -13.45 11.37 12.77
C LEU A 168 -13.82 12.71 13.37
N SER A 169 -12.81 13.58 13.53
CA SER A 169 -12.97 14.94 14.05
C SER A 169 -11.83 15.81 13.52
N VAL A 170 -12.16 17.01 13.06
CA VAL A 170 -11.20 18.03 12.62
C VAL A 170 -11.68 19.37 13.18
N THR A 171 -10.98 19.92 14.16
CA THR A 171 -11.43 21.11 14.89
C THR A 171 -10.38 22.21 14.93
N ALA A 172 -10.80 23.45 14.70
CA ALA A 172 -9.97 24.65 14.74
C ALA A 172 -10.00 25.30 16.13
N HIS A 173 -8.82 25.73 16.59
CA HIS A 173 -8.62 26.35 17.89
C HIS A 173 -7.61 27.51 17.78
N ASP A 174 -7.72 28.52 18.64
CA ASP A 174 -6.62 29.49 18.84
C ASP A 174 -5.35 28.75 19.26
N ARG A 175 -5.52 27.85 20.22
CA ARG A 175 -4.50 26.95 20.70
C ARG A 175 -5.13 25.63 21.14
N VAL A 176 -4.52 24.52 20.77
CA VAL A 176 -4.91 23.17 21.24
C VAL A 176 -4.50 22.99 22.69
N THR A 177 -5.47 22.87 23.57
CA THR A 177 -5.29 22.64 25.02
C THR A 177 -5.76 21.25 25.40
N GLY A 178 -5.36 20.76 26.61
CA GLY A 178 -5.83 19.47 27.12
C GLY A 178 -7.37 19.34 27.12
N PRO A 179 -8.13 20.35 27.63
CA PRO A 179 -9.59 20.37 27.52
C PRO A 179 -10.10 20.29 26.07
N ALA A 180 -9.51 21.00 25.12
CA ALA A 180 -9.90 20.95 23.72
C ALA A 180 -9.73 19.54 23.13
N VAL A 181 -8.60 18.88 23.41
CA VAL A 181 -8.34 17.49 23.00
C VAL A 181 -9.37 16.53 23.59
N LEU A 182 -9.69 16.68 24.88
CA LEU A 182 -10.71 15.85 25.55
C LEU A 182 -12.10 16.04 24.93
N MET A 183 -12.51 17.29 24.68
CA MET A 183 -13.82 17.58 24.08
C MET A 183 -13.92 17.01 22.67
N ALA A 184 -12.91 17.21 21.82
CA ALA A 184 -12.87 16.66 20.47
C ALA A 184 -12.89 15.12 20.49
N PHE A 185 -12.16 14.49 21.42
CA PHE A 185 -12.19 13.04 21.60
C PHE A 185 -13.56 12.52 22.01
N ARG A 186 -14.22 13.16 23.00
CA ARG A 186 -15.56 12.77 23.45
C ARG A 186 -16.60 12.93 22.34
N GLY A 187 -16.61 14.05 21.64
CA GLY A 187 -17.53 14.27 20.52
C GLY A 187 -17.33 13.24 19.39
N ALA A 188 -16.08 12.86 19.11
CA ALA A 188 -15.81 11.78 18.18
C ALA A 188 -16.30 10.42 18.71
N CYS A 189 -16.15 10.13 20.01
CA CYS A 189 -16.67 8.90 20.63
C CYS A 189 -18.20 8.83 20.61
N GLU A 190 -18.90 9.92 20.82
CA GLU A 190 -20.36 10.00 20.75
C GLU A 190 -20.88 9.65 19.35
N GLN A 191 -20.21 10.12 18.31
CA GLN A 191 -20.61 9.90 16.91
C GLN A 191 -20.18 8.53 16.36
N HIS A 192 -19.02 8.04 16.77
CA HIS A 192 -18.34 6.91 16.12
C HIS A 192 -18.13 5.69 17.02
N GLY A 193 -18.42 5.82 18.31
CA GLY A 193 -18.05 4.83 19.34
C GLY A 193 -16.58 4.97 19.76
N ALA A 194 -16.25 4.54 20.99
CA ALA A 194 -14.89 4.62 21.51
C ALA A 194 -13.94 3.65 20.78
N PRO A 195 -12.68 4.05 20.47
CA PRO A 195 -11.70 3.18 19.82
C PRO A 195 -11.09 2.18 20.79
N ALA A 196 -10.56 1.07 20.29
CA ALA A 196 -9.79 0.13 21.11
C ALA A 196 -8.42 0.71 21.56
N SER A 197 -7.85 1.62 20.77
CA SER A 197 -6.59 2.29 21.12
C SER A 197 -6.45 3.64 20.45
N THR A 198 -5.66 4.54 21.06
CA THR A 198 -5.21 5.79 20.46
C THR A 198 -3.71 5.77 20.20
N LEU A 199 -3.25 6.50 19.20
CA LEU A 199 -1.86 6.77 18.90
C LEU A 199 -1.66 8.27 18.73
N THR A 200 -0.94 8.89 19.66
CA THR A 200 -0.64 10.31 19.66
C THR A 200 0.86 10.54 19.74
N ASP A 201 1.30 11.77 19.56
CA ASP A 201 2.64 12.17 19.92
C ASP A 201 2.82 12.20 21.48
N ASN A 202 3.98 12.69 21.92
CA ASN A 202 4.30 12.85 23.35
C ASN A 202 4.02 14.28 23.85
N GLY A 203 3.27 15.07 23.12
CA GLY A 203 2.88 16.42 23.54
C GLY A 203 2.10 16.43 24.85
N MET A 204 2.30 17.43 25.69
CA MET A 204 1.68 17.51 27.03
C MET A 204 0.15 17.54 26.97
N VAL A 205 -0.43 17.96 25.87
CA VAL A 205 -1.89 17.95 25.65
C VAL A 205 -2.44 16.53 25.53
N PHE A 206 -1.64 15.57 25.09
CA PHE A 206 -2.02 14.16 24.93
C PHE A 206 -1.53 13.28 26.06
N THR A 207 -0.35 13.57 26.68
CA THR A 207 0.23 12.75 27.73
C THR A 207 1.14 13.53 28.65
N THR A 208 1.11 13.21 29.92
CA THR A 208 2.02 13.76 30.92
C THR A 208 3.27 12.91 31.16
N ARG A 209 3.40 11.80 30.41
CA ARG A 209 4.44 10.78 30.62
C ARG A 209 5.88 11.31 30.61
N LEU A 210 6.16 12.36 29.79
CA LEU A 210 7.49 12.94 29.64
C LEU A 210 7.65 14.31 30.31
N SER A 211 6.63 14.81 31.00
CA SER A 211 6.63 16.14 31.60
C SER A 211 7.42 16.26 32.90
N GLY A 212 8.17 15.23 33.34
CA GLY A 212 8.92 15.22 34.57
C GLY A 212 8.05 15.36 35.83
N GLY A 213 6.74 15.34 35.66
CA GLY A 213 5.75 15.42 36.75
C GLY A 213 5.69 14.13 37.55
N LYS A 214 5.40 14.26 38.84
CA LYS A 214 5.33 13.16 39.81
C LYS A 214 4.14 12.20 39.59
N GLY A 215 4.00 11.66 38.33
CA GLY A 215 3.05 10.59 38.01
C GLY A 215 1.58 11.01 37.86
N GLY A 216 1.31 12.31 37.68
CA GLY A 216 -0.05 12.78 37.34
C GLY A 216 -0.47 12.37 35.94
N ARG A 217 -1.79 12.20 35.72
CA ARG A 217 -2.40 11.98 34.42
C ARG A 217 -3.17 13.21 34.00
N ASN A 218 -3.16 13.53 32.70
CA ASN A 218 -4.02 14.58 32.19
C ASN A 218 -5.48 14.09 32.00
N ALA A 219 -6.37 14.99 31.66
CA ALA A 219 -7.80 14.69 31.55
C ALA A 219 -8.09 13.65 30.43
N LEU A 220 -7.35 13.70 29.31
CA LEU A 220 -7.46 12.68 28.25
C LEU A 220 -7.04 11.30 28.74
N GLU A 221 -5.90 11.19 29.43
CA GLU A 221 -5.40 9.92 29.98
C GLU A 221 -6.37 9.30 30.99
N HIS A 222 -7.05 10.13 31.81
CA HIS A 222 -8.12 9.69 32.70
C HIS A 222 -9.31 9.15 31.92
N GLU A 223 -9.75 9.86 30.87
CA GLU A 223 -10.89 9.46 30.04
C GLU A 223 -10.61 8.17 29.27
N LEU A 224 -9.44 8.06 28.63
CA LEU A 224 -9.03 6.84 27.94
C LEU A 224 -9.05 5.63 28.89
N ARG A 225 -8.56 5.81 30.11
CA ARG A 225 -8.60 4.75 31.14
C ARG A 225 -10.02 4.40 31.55
N ARG A 226 -10.89 5.42 31.74
CA ARG A 226 -12.30 5.22 32.12
C ARG A 226 -13.04 4.40 31.04
N LEU A 227 -12.73 4.62 29.78
CA LEU A 227 -13.32 3.92 28.64
C LEU A 227 -12.62 2.60 28.28
N GLY A 228 -11.57 2.20 28.98
CA GLY A 228 -10.79 1.01 28.62
C GLY A 228 -9.97 1.16 27.33
N VAL A 229 -9.79 2.37 26.84
CA VAL A 229 -9.04 2.65 25.60
C VAL A 229 -7.54 2.57 25.86
N LYS A 230 -6.82 1.80 25.07
CA LYS A 230 -5.38 1.64 25.22
C LYS A 230 -4.63 2.81 24.58
N GLN A 231 -3.97 3.65 25.40
CA GLN A 231 -3.14 4.73 24.89
C GLN A 231 -1.79 4.20 24.40
N LYS A 232 -1.39 4.62 23.22
CA LYS A 232 -0.07 4.42 22.62
C LYS A 232 0.50 5.78 22.24
N ASN A 233 1.77 5.99 22.55
CA ASN A 233 2.51 7.19 22.16
C ASN A 233 3.57 6.81 21.15
N GLY A 234 3.86 7.70 20.22
CA GLY A 234 4.95 7.56 19.26
C GLY A 234 6.29 7.36 19.99
N LYS A 235 7.19 6.55 19.47
CA LYS A 235 8.56 6.53 19.98
C LYS A 235 9.19 7.87 19.67
N PRO A 236 9.92 8.50 20.62
CA PRO A 236 10.68 9.71 20.35
C PRO A 236 11.58 9.50 19.10
N ASN A 237 11.62 10.48 18.21
CA ASN A 237 12.42 10.45 16.96
C ASN A 237 12.09 9.35 15.94
N HIS A 238 10.87 8.75 16.00
CA HIS A 238 10.38 7.81 14.98
C HIS A 238 9.16 8.39 14.23
N PRO A 239 9.35 9.22 13.19
CA PRO A 239 8.27 9.88 12.46
C PRO A 239 7.35 8.91 11.69
N GLN A 240 7.75 7.66 11.53
CA GLN A 240 6.99 6.66 10.76
C GLN A 240 5.66 6.24 11.38
N THR A 241 5.43 6.52 12.66
CA THR A 241 4.23 6.09 13.38
C THR A 241 3.01 6.97 13.12
N GLN A 242 3.18 8.24 12.78
CA GLN A 242 2.11 9.23 12.55
C GLN A 242 1.96 9.67 11.09
N GLY A 243 2.72 9.10 10.18
CA GLY A 243 2.71 9.48 8.76
C GLY A 243 1.35 9.46 8.05
N LYS A 244 0.31 8.89 8.67
CA LYS A 244 -1.06 8.90 8.13
C LYS A 244 -1.77 10.21 8.43
N VAL A 245 -1.73 10.65 9.69
CA VAL A 245 -2.31 11.94 10.09
C VAL A 245 -1.52 13.11 9.49
N GLU A 246 -0.20 13.03 9.40
CA GLU A 246 0.63 14.02 8.71
C GLU A 246 0.23 14.15 7.23
N ARG A 247 0.01 13.03 6.54
CA ARG A 247 -0.45 13.03 5.16
C ARG A 247 -1.86 13.61 5.02
N PHE A 248 -2.75 13.32 5.96
CA PHE A 248 -4.07 13.94 6.02
C PHE A 248 -3.95 15.45 6.16
N GLN A 249 -3.17 15.93 7.12
CA GLN A 249 -2.93 17.36 7.38
C GLN A 249 -2.34 18.06 6.14
N GLN A 250 -1.41 17.43 5.44
CA GLN A 250 -0.87 17.97 4.18
C GLN A 250 -1.95 18.12 3.11
N THR A 251 -2.83 17.12 2.97
CA THR A 251 -3.95 17.16 2.02
C THR A 251 -4.94 18.26 2.39
N MET A 252 -5.29 18.36 3.66
CA MET A 252 -6.16 19.40 4.21
C MET A 252 -5.60 20.81 3.94
N LYS A 253 -4.34 21.05 4.28
CA LYS A 253 -3.70 22.35 4.06
C LYS A 253 -3.64 22.73 2.57
N ASN A 254 -3.41 21.78 1.68
CA ASN A 254 -3.43 22.05 0.24
C ASN A 254 -4.83 22.45 -0.23
N TRP A 255 -5.87 21.76 0.27
CA TRP A 255 -7.23 22.10 -0.05
C TRP A 255 -7.66 23.47 0.51
N LEU A 256 -7.30 23.77 1.77
CA LEU A 256 -7.57 25.08 2.39
C LEU A 256 -6.92 26.22 1.59
N ARG A 257 -5.66 26.08 1.19
CA ARG A 257 -4.94 27.09 0.38
C ARG A 257 -5.57 27.31 -1.00
N ALA A 258 -6.24 26.32 -1.54
CA ALA A 258 -6.92 26.41 -2.84
C ALA A 258 -8.31 27.09 -2.75
N GLN A 259 -8.81 27.38 -1.55
CA GLN A 259 -10.10 28.04 -1.41
C GLN A 259 -10.01 29.50 -1.90
N PRO A 260 -11.03 29.98 -2.62
CA PRO A 260 -11.03 31.33 -3.19
C PRO A 260 -10.99 32.43 -2.13
N ALA A 261 -11.59 32.18 -0.96
CA ALA A 261 -11.54 33.06 0.20
C ALA A 261 -10.81 32.34 1.34
N GLN A 262 -9.76 32.99 1.86
CA GLN A 262 -9.05 32.48 3.03
C GLN A 262 -9.79 32.90 4.32
N PRO A 263 -9.88 32.01 5.33
CA PRO A 263 -10.63 32.27 6.54
C PRO A 263 -9.97 33.39 7.36
N VAL A 264 -10.78 34.31 7.86
CA VAL A 264 -10.38 35.44 8.70
C VAL A 264 -10.57 35.13 10.18
N THR A 265 -11.53 34.23 10.48
CA THR A 265 -11.92 33.84 11.84
C THR A 265 -11.89 32.31 12.01
N ILE A 266 -11.82 31.85 13.28
CA ILE A 266 -11.89 30.41 13.61
C ILE A 266 -13.20 29.77 13.16
N PRO A 267 -14.41 30.37 13.33
CA PRO A 267 -15.63 29.79 12.81
C PRO A 267 -15.64 29.64 11.28
N GLU A 268 -15.07 30.58 10.53
CA GLU A 268 -14.92 30.44 9.08
C GLU A 268 -13.96 29.31 8.72
N LEU A 269 -12.82 29.19 9.44
CA LEU A 269 -11.90 28.07 9.27
C LEU A 269 -12.62 26.74 9.59
N GLN A 270 -13.41 26.67 10.68
CA GLN A 270 -14.15 25.46 11.03
C GLN A 270 -15.15 25.07 9.93
N THR A 271 -15.87 26.02 9.36
CA THR A 271 -16.77 25.77 8.23
C THR A 271 -16.05 25.14 7.04
N LEU A 272 -14.87 25.64 6.72
CA LEU A 272 -14.04 25.05 5.67
C LEU A 272 -13.54 23.65 6.05
N LEU A 273 -13.14 23.42 7.30
CA LEU A 273 -12.70 22.11 7.77
C LEU A 273 -13.81 21.07 7.71
N ASP A 274 -15.06 21.44 8.05
CA ASP A 274 -16.21 20.55 7.96
C ASP A 274 -16.52 20.18 6.51
N ALA A 275 -16.47 21.15 5.60
CA ALA A 275 -16.60 20.91 4.16
C ALA A 275 -15.47 19.99 3.64
N PHE A 276 -14.24 20.26 4.03
CA PHE A 276 -13.11 19.41 3.68
C PHE A 276 -13.26 17.98 4.20
N ALA A 277 -13.63 17.81 5.47
CA ALA A 277 -13.80 16.48 6.08
C ALA A 277 -14.90 15.68 5.35
N SER A 278 -15.99 16.34 4.97
CA SER A 278 -17.06 15.73 4.15
C SER A 278 -16.53 15.25 2.80
N ILE A 279 -15.87 16.12 2.03
CA ILE A 279 -15.27 15.77 0.72
C ILE A 279 -14.23 14.67 0.87
N TYR A 280 -13.34 14.78 1.85
CA TYR A 280 -12.29 13.81 2.11
C TYR A 280 -12.85 12.42 2.43
N ASN A 281 -13.87 12.35 3.28
CA ASN A 281 -14.47 11.10 3.72
C ASN A 281 -15.32 10.44 2.63
N THR A 282 -16.10 11.21 1.87
CA THR A 282 -17.16 10.65 1.01
C THR A 282 -16.83 10.66 -0.48
N GLN A 283 -15.97 11.57 -0.94
CA GLN A 283 -15.74 11.78 -2.38
C GLN A 283 -14.30 11.45 -2.82
N ARG A 284 -13.34 11.51 -1.89
CA ARG A 284 -11.95 11.32 -2.23
C ARG A 284 -11.56 9.83 -2.31
N PRO A 285 -11.15 9.29 -3.48
CA PRO A 285 -10.61 7.95 -3.59
C PRO A 285 -9.27 7.85 -2.87
N HIS A 286 -9.15 6.98 -1.88
CA HIS A 286 -7.93 6.89 -1.09
C HIS A 286 -6.97 5.83 -1.62
N ARG A 287 -5.76 6.27 -1.98
CA ARG A 287 -4.74 5.45 -2.65
C ARG A 287 -4.27 4.22 -1.88
N SER A 288 -4.33 4.24 -0.56
CA SER A 288 -3.90 3.11 0.27
C SER A 288 -5.04 2.14 0.61
N LEU A 289 -6.28 2.49 0.30
CA LEU A 289 -7.42 1.61 0.55
C LEU A 289 -7.65 0.63 -0.62
N PRO A 290 -8.15 -0.58 -0.34
CA PRO A 290 -8.51 -1.55 -1.36
C PRO A 290 -9.51 -0.95 -2.37
N GLY A 291 -9.35 -1.25 -3.65
CA GLY A 291 -10.21 -0.70 -4.71
C GLY A 291 -10.26 0.83 -4.78
N ARG A 292 -9.39 1.54 -4.03
CA ARG A 292 -9.43 2.99 -3.85
C ARG A 292 -10.76 3.49 -3.30
N ALA A 293 -11.33 2.71 -2.40
CA ALA A 293 -12.51 3.11 -1.68
C ALA A 293 -12.34 4.51 -1.05
N THR A 294 -13.45 5.21 -0.86
CA THR A 294 -13.43 6.41 -0.02
C THR A 294 -13.24 6.02 1.45
N PRO A 295 -12.70 6.89 2.31
CA PRO A 295 -12.61 6.63 3.73
C PRO A 295 -13.93 6.20 4.36
N ALA A 296 -15.05 6.81 3.99
CA ALA A 296 -16.38 6.45 4.49
C ALA A 296 -16.77 5.03 4.10
N THR A 297 -16.56 4.64 2.86
CA THR A 297 -16.83 3.26 2.40
C THR A 297 -15.99 2.25 3.18
N ALA A 298 -14.70 2.53 3.37
CA ALA A 298 -13.80 1.66 4.11
C ALA A 298 -14.15 1.58 5.61
N TYR A 299 -14.62 2.70 6.19
CA TYR A 299 -15.03 2.77 7.59
C TYR A 299 -16.34 2.00 7.86
N ALA A 300 -17.25 1.97 6.89
CA ALA A 300 -18.50 1.25 6.98
C ALA A 300 -18.40 -0.24 6.61
N ALA A 301 -17.35 -0.64 5.87
CA ALA A 301 -17.23 -1.97 5.30
C ALA A 301 -16.98 -3.09 6.32
N ARG A 302 -16.60 -2.76 7.55
CA ARG A 302 -16.25 -3.73 8.60
C ARG A 302 -16.85 -3.33 9.95
N PRO A 303 -17.10 -4.32 10.83
CA PRO A 303 -17.42 -4.05 12.22
C PRO A 303 -16.35 -3.19 12.89
N LYS A 304 -16.77 -2.33 13.80
CA LYS A 304 -15.89 -1.43 14.53
C LYS A 304 -15.32 -2.12 15.76
N ALA A 305 -14.04 -1.97 15.99
CA ALA A 305 -13.40 -2.40 17.23
C ALA A 305 -13.90 -1.55 18.41
N VAL A 306 -13.98 -2.15 19.56
CA VAL A 306 -14.38 -1.51 20.81
C VAL A 306 -13.25 -1.59 21.86
N PRO A 307 -13.25 -0.74 22.89
CA PRO A 307 -12.32 -0.87 24.01
C PRO A 307 -12.44 -2.23 24.72
N GLY A 308 -11.36 -2.69 25.33
CA GLY A 308 -11.34 -3.90 26.14
C GLY A 308 -10.23 -4.89 25.76
N ASP A 309 -10.22 -6.05 26.40
CA ASP A 309 -9.31 -7.13 26.03
C ASP A 309 -9.75 -7.76 24.71
N ARG A 310 -8.87 -7.71 23.72
CA ARG A 310 -9.10 -8.26 22.36
C ARG A 310 -8.68 -9.74 22.28
N SER A 311 -8.50 -10.42 23.40
CA SER A 311 -8.20 -11.85 23.42
C SER A 311 -9.33 -12.69 22.80
N ALA A 312 -10.56 -12.17 22.87
CA ALA A 312 -11.77 -12.73 22.28
C ALA A 312 -12.31 -11.85 21.15
N ASP A 313 -11.46 -11.53 20.17
CA ASP A 313 -11.89 -10.79 18.97
C ASP A 313 -12.77 -11.69 18.08
N THR A 314 -14.09 -11.54 18.22
CA THR A 314 -15.10 -12.42 17.58
C THR A 314 -15.31 -12.09 16.11
N HIS A 315 -14.53 -11.21 15.51
CA HIS A 315 -14.71 -10.78 14.15
C HIS A 315 -13.94 -11.66 13.16
N ASP A 316 -14.65 -12.18 12.19
CA ASP A 316 -14.06 -12.87 11.06
C ASP A 316 -13.29 -11.87 10.20
N ARG A 317 -12.00 -12.15 9.97
CA ARG A 317 -11.11 -11.31 9.16
C ARG A 317 -10.56 -12.14 8.01
N VAL A 318 -10.60 -11.54 6.82
CA VAL A 318 -9.90 -12.08 5.65
C VAL A 318 -8.74 -11.16 5.33
N ARG A 319 -7.53 -11.71 5.35
CA ARG A 319 -6.31 -10.99 5.00
C ARG A 319 -5.60 -11.67 3.85
N THR A 320 -5.23 -10.91 2.85
CA THR A 320 -4.33 -11.37 1.78
C THR A 320 -2.89 -11.14 2.20
N ASP A 321 -2.04 -12.16 2.05
CA ASP A 321 -0.61 -12.08 2.30
C ASP A 321 0.16 -12.93 1.29
N ARG A 322 1.49 -12.89 1.35
CA ARG A 322 2.38 -13.77 0.58
C ARG A 322 3.35 -14.44 1.55
N ILE A 323 3.52 -15.75 1.43
CA ILE A 323 4.49 -16.49 2.24
C ILE A 323 5.89 -16.01 1.86
N ASP A 324 6.66 -15.59 2.85
CA ASP A 324 8.02 -15.11 2.64
C ASP A 324 9.01 -16.22 2.29
N ALA A 325 10.28 -15.87 1.96
CA ALA A 325 11.32 -16.82 1.60
C ALA A 325 11.66 -17.82 2.74
N THR A 326 11.33 -17.48 3.97
CA THR A 326 11.54 -18.34 5.15
C THR A 326 10.36 -19.28 5.42
N GLY A 327 9.27 -19.12 4.67
CA GLY A 327 8.05 -19.92 4.80
C GLY A 327 7.12 -19.41 5.89
N LEU A 328 7.12 -18.08 6.14
CA LEU A 328 6.30 -17.46 7.17
C LEU A 328 5.27 -16.50 6.56
N VAL A 329 4.17 -16.32 7.27
CA VAL A 329 3.26 -15.17 7.13
C VAL A 329 3.15 -14.46 8.46
N THR A 330 2.79 -13.18 8.41
CA THR A 330 2.66 -12.38 9.62
C THR A 330 1.20 -12.10 9.93
N LEU A 331 0.82 -12.12 11.20
CA LEU A 331 -0.48 -11.71 11.67
C LEU A 331 -0.34 -10.79 12.89
N ARG A 332 -1.03 -9.66 12.86
CA ARG A 332 -1.10 -8.78 14.04
C ARG A 332 -2.34 -9.12 14.86
N HIS A 333 -2.11 -9.49 16.12
CA HIS A 333 -3.15 -9.75 17.10
C HIS A 333 -2.83 -9.03 18.41
N ASN A 334 -3.78 -8.35 19.03
CA ASN A 334 -3.59 -7.57 20.27
C ASN A 334 -2.41 -6.59 20.25
N GLY A 335 -2.17 -5.93 19.10
CA GLY A 335 -1.05 -5.01 18.92
C GLY A 335 0.32 -5.68 18.82
N ARG A 336 0.41 -7.01 18.91
CA ARG A 336 1.62 -7.82 18.69
C ARG A 336 1.66 -8.38 17.27
N LEU A 337 2.85 -8.45 16.72
CA LEU A 337 3.08 -9.13 15.45
C LEU A 337 3.45 -10.59 15.76
N HIS A 338 2.67 -11.52 15.19
CA HIS A 338 2.92 -12.94 15.25
C HIS A 338 3.43 -13.44 13.91
N HIS A 339 4.43 -14.32 13.93
CA HIS A 339 4.99 -15.00 12.77
C HIS A 339 4.45 -16.42 12.71
N ILE A 340 3.71 -16.75 11.68
CA ILE A 340 3.06 -18.05 11.50
C ILE A 340 3.87 -18.87 10.50
N GLY A 341 4.47 -19.96 10.97
CA GLY A 341 5.22 -20.88 10.13
C GLY A 341 4.31 -21.68 9.22
N ILE A 342 4.44 -21.53 7.93
CA ILE A 342 3.72 -22.32 6.91
C ILE A 342 4.61 -23.43 6.37
N GLY A 343 5.87 -23.12 6.19
CA GLY A 343 6.91 -23.98 5.65
C GLY A 343 7.50 -23.49 4.34
N ARG A 344 8.79 -23.68 4.16
CA ARG A 344 9.54 -23.26 2.97
C ARG A 344 9.03 -23.77 1.63
N PRO A 345 8.42 -24.99 1.54
CA PRO A 345 7.84 -25.43 0.26
C PRO A 345 6.76 -24.53 -0.31
N HIS A 346 6.13 -23.71 0.54
CA HIS A 346 5.08 -22.74 0.15
C HIS A 346 5.60 -21.33 -0.05
N ALA A 347 6.92 -21.10 0.00
CA ALA A 347 7.51 -19.77 -0.17
C ALA A 347 7.04 -19.11 -1.49
N GLY A 348 6.67 -17.83 -1.44
CA GLY A 348 6.18 -17.10 -2.60
C GLY A 348 4.70 -17.29 -2.92
N THR A 349 4.02 -18.27 -2.32
CA THR A 349 2.58 -18.52 -2.53
C THR A 349 1.74 -17.36 -1.98
N ARG A 350 0.76 -16.91 -2.77
CA ARG A 350 -0.27 -15.97 -2.31
C ARG A 350 -1.30 -16.71 -1.46
N VAL A 351 -1.64 -16.13 -0.32
CA VAL A 351 -2.55 -16.78 0.64
C VAL A 351 -3.60 -15.83 1.16
N LEU A 352 -4.75 -16.42 1.52
CA LEU A 352 -5.79 -15.80 2.32
C LEU A 352 -5.70 -16.36 3.73
N LEU A 353 -5.56 -15.47 4.71
CA LEU A 353 -5.71 -15.83 6.12
C LEU A 353 -7.16 -15.55 6.51
N LEU A 354 -7.91 -16.59 6.77
CA LEU A 354 -9.23 -16.49 7.41
C LEU A 354 -9.01 -16.56 8.92
N VAL A 355 -9.27 -15.47 9.60
CA VAL A 355 -9.05 -15.34 11.04
C VAL A 355 -10.40 -15.21 11.72
N GLN A 356 -10.73 -16.19 12.54
CA GLN A 356 -11.90 -16.20 13.39
C GLN A 356 -11.43 -16.33 14.84
N ASP A 357 -11.53 -15.24 15.60
CA ASP A 357 -10.93 -15.13 16.91
C ASP A 357 -9.43 -15.51 16.91
N LEU A 358 -9.09 -16.60 17.59
CA LEU A 358 -7.73 -17.17 17.60
C LEU A 358 -7.55 -18.27 16.54
N HIS A 359 -8.63 -18.71 15.89
CA HIS A 359 -8.56 -19.72 14.85
C HIS A 359 -8.14 -19.09 13.52
N ILE A 360 -7.10 -19.63 12.92
CA ILE A 360 -6.55 -19.12 11.68
C ILE A 360 -6.50 -20.25 10.66
N ARG A 361 -7.10 -20.01 9.50
CA ARG A 361 -6.97 -20.87 8.31
C ARG A 361 -6.18 -20.11 7.26
N VAL A 362 -5.14 -20.75 6.76
CA VAL A 362 -4.31 -20.22 5.68
C VAL A 362 -4.64 -20.99 4.41
N ILE A 363 -5.19 -20.29 3.44
CA ILE A 363 -5.70 -20.87 2.18
C ILE A 363 -4.84 -20.34 1.04
N ASN A 364 -4.51 -21.17 0.09
CA ASN A 364 -3.90 -20.74 -1.17
C ASN A 364 -4.89 -19.84 -1.91
N ALA A 365 -4.50 -18.61 -2.22
CA ALA A 365 -5.38 -17.62 -2.83
C ALA A 365 -5.76 -17.98 -4.28
N ASP A 366 -4.94 -18.76 -4.95
CA ASP A 366 -5.13 -19.11 -6.36
C ASP A 366 -5.88 -20.45 -6.53
N THR A 367 -5.64 -21.42 -5.64
CA THR A 367 -6.26 -22.76 -5.73
C THR A 367 -7.43 -22.98 -4.77
N GLY A 368 -7.58 -22.17 -3.72
CA GLY A 368 -8.55 -22.37 -2.65
C GLY A 368 -8.18 -23.49 -1.67
N GLU A 369 -7.02 -24.12 -1.80
CA GLU A 369 -6.56 -25.22 -0.95
C GLU A 369 -6.22 -24.73 0.46
N LEU A 370 -6.68 -25.45 1.49
CA LEU A 370 -6.30 -25.21 2.87
C LEU A 370 -4.85 -25.68 3.10
N ILE A 371 -3.93 -24.72 3.24
CA ILE A 371 -2.51 -25.01 3.48
C ILE A 371 -2.27 -25.33 4.96
N ARG A 372 -2.92 -24.55 5.84
CA ARG A 372 -2.72 -24.70 7.28
C ARG A 372 -3.92 -24.20 8.08
N GLU A 373 -4.23 -24.90 9.17
CA GLU A 373 -5.12 -24.45 10.22
C GLU A 373 -4.40 -24.47 11.57
N LEU A 374 -4.61 -23.44 12.39
CA LEU A 374 -4.00 -23.35 13.71
C LEU A 374 -4.84 -22.47 14.65
N THR A 375 -4.67 -22.71 15.95
CA THR A 375 -5.10 -21.77 16.99
C THR A 375 -3.90 -20.92 17.41
N LEU A 376 -4.01 -19.59 17.26
CA LEU A 376 -2.97 -18.66 17.65
C LEU A 376 -2.73 -18.71 19.17
N ASN A 377 -1.49 -18.87 19.58
CA ASN A 377 -1.10 -18.68 20.97
C ASN A 377 -0.64 -17.21 21.16
N PRO A 378 -1.44 -16.35 21.84
CA PRO A 378 -1.09 -14.93 22.00
C PRO A 378 0.18 -14.68 22.81
N GLY A 379 0.58 -15.65 23.65
CA GLY A 379 1.81 -15.56 24.46
C GLY A 379 3.09 -15.76 23.65
N LYS A 380 3.01 -16.37 22.45
CA LYS A 380 4.16 -16.67 21.60
C LYS A 380 4.16 -15.78 20.35
N THR A 381 5.26 -15.10 20.06
CA THR A 381 5.43 -14.31 18.84
C THR A 381 5.62 -15.18 17.60
N TYR A 382 6.14 -16.39 17.76
CA TYR A 382 6.31 -17.36 16.69
C TYR A 382 5.41 -18.58 16.89
N GLN A 383 4.65 -18.92 15.86
CA GLN A 383 3.77 -20.08 15.78
C GLN A 383 4.44 -21.14 14.90
N PRO A 384 5.05 -22.19 15.50
CA PRO A 384 5.77 -23.22 14.72
C PRO A 384 4.83 -23.98 13.80
N THR A 385 5.36 -24.57 12.74
CA THR A 385 4.58 -25.28 11.70
C THR A 385 3.71 -26.44 12.20
N GLY A 386 3.98 -26.93 13.41
CA GLY A 386 3.30 -28.12 13.97
C GLY A 386 3.75 -29.45 13.37
N LYS A 387 4.56 -29.40 12.31
CA LYS A 387 5.18 -30.62 11.74
C LYS A 387 6.48 -30.92 12.50
N PRO A 388 6.79 -32.21 12.80
CA PRO A 388 8.08 -32.56 13.37
C PRO A 388 9.19 -32.02 12.47
N SER A 389 10.25 -31.45 13.07
CA SER A 389 11.39 -30.96 12.31
C SER A 389 12.04 -32.16 11.61
N GLY A 390 11.86 -32.25 10.29
CA GLY A 390 12.38 -33.32 9.47
C GLY A 390 13.88 -33.19 9.17
N TRP A 391 14.69 -33.08 10.19
CA TRP A 391 16.11 -33.43 10.06
C TRP A 391 16.23 -34.90 10.43
N PRO A 392 16.69 -35.79 9.55
CA PRO A 392 17.13 -37.08 9.99
C PRO A 392 18.25 -36.86 10.99
N LYS A 393 18.05 -37.35 12.23
CA LYS A 393 19.15 -37.45 13.18
C LYS A 393 20.26 -38.12 12.44
N LYS A 394 21.44 -37.47 12.32
CA LYS A 394 22.63 -38.09 11.76
C LYS A 394 22.78 -39.43 12.50
N THR A 395 22.57 -40.52 11.79
CA THR A 395 22.99 -41.83 12.23
C THR A 395 24.48 -41.74 12.58
N PRO A 396 24.90 -42.18 13.76
CA PRO A 396 26.34 -42.23 14.08
C PRO A 396 27.04 -43.05 13.00
N ARG A 397 28.09 -42.49 12.42
CA ARG A 397 28.97 -43.20 11.53
C ARG A 397 29.45 -44.45 12.26
N PRO A 398 29.34 -45.67 11.68
CA PRO A 398 29.99 -46.83 12.28
C PRO A 398 31.48 -46.60 12.31
N LEU A 399 32.09 -46.72 13.50
CA LEU A 399 33.51 -46.75 13.69
C LEU A 399 34.05 -47.97 12.92
N ARG A 400 34.94 -47.70 11.96
CA ARG A 400 35.71 -48.73 11.26
C ARG A 400 36.65 -49.41 12.27
N GLY A 401 36.55 -50.70 12.31
CA GLY A 401 37.67 -51.61 12.53
C GLY A 401 37.91 -52.09 13.95
N PHE A 402 37.49 -53.28 14.21
CA PHE A 402 38.48 -54.32 14.60
C PHE A 402 37.74 -55.68 14.42
N ALA A 403 38.35 -56.54 13.62
CA ALA A 403 37.94 -57.90 13.46
C ALA A 403 38.34 -58.72 14.69
N VAL A 404 37.39 -59.48 15.27
CA VAL A 404 37.68 -60.71 15.97
C VAL A 404 36.52 -61.70 15.74
N SER A 405 36.91 -62.84 15.24
CA SER A 405 36.47 -64.20 15.10
C SER A 405 35.23 -64.66 15.88
N SER A 406 34.35 -65.28 15.14
CA SER A 406 33.55 -66.49 15.42
C SER A 406 33.25 -66.87 16.87
N MET A 407 31.96 -67.01 17.16
CA MET A 407 31.41 -68.30 17.66
C MET A 407 29.86 -68.29 17.53
N SER A 408 29.41 -69.36 16.92
CA SER A 408 28.04 -69.78 16.76
C SER A 408 27.43 -70.17 18.13
N CYS A 409 26.18 -69.85 18.31
CA CYS A 409 25.25 -70.72 19.06
C CYS A 409 23.78 -70.43 18.61
N ASP A 410 23.20 -71.44 18.04
CA ASP A 410 21.77 -71.63 17.84
C ASP A 410 21.00 -71.54 19.17
N ILE A 411 19.77 -71.15 19.15
CA ILE A 411 18.62 -71.83 19.78
C ILE A 411 17.34 -70.98 19.60
N THR A 412 16.47 -71.50 18.74
CA THR A 412 15.11 -71.97 18.90
C THR A 412 13.98 -70.96 19.20
N VAL A 413 13.09 -70.96 18.24
CA VAL A 413 11.73 -70.44 18.21
C VAL A 413 10.85 -71.09 19.31
N VAL A 414 10.01 -70.28 19.99
CA VAL A 414 8.70 -70.72 20.47
C VAL A 414 7.70 -69.62 20.24
N ALA A 415 6.66 -70.02 19.54
CA ALA A 415 5.43 -69.25 19.29
C ALA A 415 4.45 -69.42 20.49
N GLY A 416 3.54 -68.47 20.61
CA GLY A 416 2.29 -68.66 21.41
C GLY A 416 1.73 -67.39 21.99
N VAL A 417 0.70 -66.94 21.46
CA VAL A 417 -0.75 -66.90 21.72
C VAL A 417 -1.28 -65.62 22.29
N TRP A 418 -2.13 -64.97 21.50
CA TRP A 418 -3.37 -64.20 21.70
C TRP A 418 -3.91 -63.96 23.13
N PHE A 419 -4.34 -62.70 23.39
CA PHE A 419 -5.73 -62.37 23.79
C PHE A 419 -5.94 -60.82 23.83
N GLU A 420 -6.91 -60.29 23.08
CA GLU A 420 -7.80 -59.16 23.35
C GLU A 420 -8.98 -59.67 24.20
N PRO A 421 -9.98 -58.86 24.63
CA PRO A 421 -10.12 -57.40 24.88
C PRO A 421 -10.84 -57.12 26.23
N THR A 422 -10.89 -55.89 26.64
CA THR A 422 -12.10 -55.15 27.04
C THR A 422 -11.84 -53.66 27.04
#